data_cc5347a27a9c029741d9d68a0518c6e4
#
_entry.id   cc5347a27a9c029741d9d68a0518c6e4
#
_cell.length_a   1.000
_cell.length_b   1.000
_cell.length_c   1.000
_cell.angle_alpha   90.00
_cell.angle_beta   90.00
_cell.angle_gamma   90.00
#
_symmetry.space_group_name_H-M   'P 1'
#
loop_
_entity.id
_entity.type
_entity.pdbx_description
1 polymer ?
#
loop_
_entity_poly.entity_id
_entity_poly.type
_entity_poly.pdbx_seq_one_letter_code
_entity_poly.pdbx_strand_id
1 'polypeptide(L)'
;MRADRIKYPMGAVTAEGALIYDDNVSGKRPAVLLAPNWMGMTDNAIQRGELVAANRYVVFVADMYGAGTRPVDFGEAAALANPLRADAIEQRRRIKAAFETMIAQAKTRNLIDDRRAAVGFCFGGGNVLELARDGADLAAAVSIHGDLKTARPAEQGRVKAALLVAHGAPDPVTPKADRDAFEAEMNAAGAKWQMVVFSGVLHAYTDRGADVPGIAGWDEAATRQTYALTHQFLADAFAARL
;
A
#
# COMPACT_ATOMS: atom_id res chain seq x y z
N MET A 1 -7.08 5.30 -19.22
CA MET A 1 -6.31 5.61 -18.02
C MET A 1 -4.96 6.16 -18.44
N ARG A 2 -4.44 7.17 -17.79
CA ARG A 2 -3.14 7.79 -18.06
C ARG A 2 -2.18 7.46 -16.91
N ALA A 3 -0.89 7.21 -17.21
CA ALA A 3 0.16 6.93 -16.23
C ALA A 3 1.40 7.77 -16.55
N ASP A 4 1.60 8.86 -15.82
CA ASP A 4 2.73 9.76 -16.00
C ASP A 4 3.87 9.39 -15.03
N ARG A 5 5.05 9.08 -15.54
CA ARG A 5 6.26 8.84 -14.73
C ARG A 5 6.75 10.13 -14.12
N ILE A 6 7.05 10.10 -12.82
CA ILE A 6 7.45 11.26 -12.04
C ILE A 6 8.67 10.93 -11.21
N LYS A 7 9.76 11.64 -11.47
CA LYS A 7 10.96 11.60 -10.64
C LYS A 7 10.79 12.49 -9.41
N TYR A 8 11.25 12.02 -8.26
CA TYR A 8 11.16 12.75 -7.00
C TYR A 8 12.35 12.47 -6.08
N PRO A 9 12.72 13.41 -5.19
CA PRO A 9 13.77 13.19 -4.22
C PRO A 9 13.30 12.23 -3.12
N MET A 10 14.13 11.24 -2.80
CA MET A 10 13.93 10.28 -1.72
C MET A 10 15.22 10.23 -0.86
N GLY A 11 15.51 11.32 -0.16
CA GLY A 11 16.79 11.54 0.51
C GLY A 11 17.92 11.75 -0.49
N ALA A 12 18.99 10.95 -0.37
CA ALA A 12 20.12 11.00 -1.30
C ALA A 12 19.84 10.31 -2.66
N VAL A 13 18.71 9.61 -2.78
CA VAL A 13 18.34 8.85 -3.98
C VAL A 13 17.23 9.58 -4.73
N THR A 14 17.28 9.57 -6.05
CA THR A 14 16.14 9.95 -6.89
C THR A 14 15.26 8.71 -7.11
N ALA A 15 13.98 8.79 -6.76
CA ALA A 15 12.98 7.78 -7.04
C ALA A 15 12.17 8.13 -8.31
N GLU A 16 11.49 7.14 -8.89
CA GLU A 16 10.58 7.34 -10.02
C GLU A 16 9.28 6.58 -9.80
N GLY A 17 8.23 7.31 -9.41
CA GLY A 17 6.86 6.80 -9.28
C GLY A 17 6.03 7.03 -10.55
N ALA A 18 4.72 6.74 -10.46
CA ALA A 18 3.77 6.99 -11.53
C ALA A 18 2.48 7.60 -10.99
N LEU A 19 2.04 8.70 -11.60
CA LEU A 19 0.72 9.29 -11.34
C LEU A 19 -0.29 8.75 -12.34
N ILE A 20 -1.31 8.07 -11.83
CA ILE A 20 -2.34 7.38 -12.61
C ILE A 20 -3.68 8.06 -12.40
N TYR A 21 -4.36 8.40 -13.46
CA TYR A 21 -5.69 9.01 -13.45
C TYR A 21 -6.42 8.83 -14.77
N ASP A 22 -7.74 8.92 -14.72
CA ASP A 22 -8.57 8.98 -15.93
C ASP A 22 -8.73 10.44 -16.33
N ASP A 23 -8.20 10.83 -17.49
CA ASP A 23 -8.27 12.18 -18.05
C ASP A 23 -9.62 12.52 -18.69
N ASN A 24 -10.49 11.52 -18.90
CA ASN A 24 -11.87 11.75 -19.30
C ASN A 24 -12.79 12.13 -18.12
N VAL A 25 -12.34 11.96 -16.88
CA VAL A 25 -13.10 12.31 -15.69
C VAL A 25 -12.74 13.73 -15.26
N SER A 26 -13.71 14.62 -15.32
CA SER A 26 -13.58 16.01 -14.86
C SER A 26 -13.70 16.12 -13.33
N GLY A 27 -13.10 17.19 -12.78
CA GLY A 27 -13.18 17.53 -11.35
C GLY A 27 -12.11 16.87 -10.48
N LYS A 28 -12.04 17.36 -9.25
CA LYS A 28 -11.07 16.86 -8.26
C LYS A 28 -11.57 15.56 -7.63
N ARG A 29 -10.64 14.65 -7.36
CA ARG A 29 -10.90 13.32 -6.80
C ARG A 29 -10.02 13.08 -5.58
N PRO A 30 -10.37 12.14 -4.70
CA PRO A 30 -9.46 11.71 -3.64
C PRO A 30 -8.17 11.13 -4.22
N ALA A 31 -7.06 11.35 -3.51
CA ALA A 31 -5.76 10.81 -3.87
C ALA A 31 -5.46 9.52 -3.09
N VAL A 32 -4.92 8.51 -3.77
CA VAL A 32 -4.53 7.24 -3.16
C VAL A 32 -3.06 6.96 -3.47
N LEU A 33 -2.22 6.85 -2.43
CA LEU A 33 -0.88 6.33 -2.57
C LEU A 33 -0.95 4.81 -2.72
N LEU A 34 -0.32 4.25 -3.75
CA LEU A 34 -0.15 2.82 -3.89
C LEU A 34 1.30 2.43 -3.65
N ALA A 35 1.55 1.56 -2.67
CA ALA A 35 2.85 0.95 -2.47
C ALA A 35 2.86 -0.47 -3.09
N PRO A 36 3.74 -0.72 -4.08
CA PRO A 36 3.81 -2.00 -4.77
C PRO A 36 4.41 -3.11 -3.89
N ASN A 37 4.32 -4.35 -4.36
CA ASN A 37 5.02 -5.47 -3.76
C ASN A 37 6.55 -5.30 -3.85
N TRP A 38 7.31 -6.24 -3.34
CA TRP A 38 8.78 -6.20 -3.29
C TRP A 38 9.48 -6.17 -4.66
N MET A 39 8.78 -6.43 -5.76
CA MET A 39 9.31 -6.25 -7.12
C MET A 39 9.36 -4.77 -7.54
N GLY A 40 8.77 -3.85 -6.76
CA GLY A 40 8.82 -2.41 -6.98
C GLY A 40 8.01 -1.93 -8.18
N MET A 41 8.54 -0.95 -8.90
CA MET A 41 7.87 -0.23 -10.01
C MET A 41 7.87 -1.05 -11.31
N THR A 42 7.06 -2.11 -11.37
CA THR A 42 6.84 -2.97 -12.54
C THR A 42 5.56 -2.57 -13.28
N ASP A 43 5.33 -3.17 -14.45
CA ASP A 43 4.05 -3.01 -15.17
C ASP A 43 2.87 -3.56 -14.35
N ASN A 44 3.09 -4.62 -13.56
CA ASN A 44 2.09 -5.12 -12.60
C ASN A 44 1.72 -4.05 -11.57
N ALA A 45 2.69 -3.27 -11.06
CA ALA A 45 2.42 -2.18 -10.14
C ALA A 45 1.56 -1.08 -10.78
N ILE A 46 1.79 -0.77 -12.06
CA ILE A 46 0.97 0.18 -12.82
C ILE A 46 -0.45 -0.36 -13.00
N GLN A 47 -0.61 -1.61 -13.44
CA GLN A 47 -1.93 -2.24 -13.60
C GLN A 47 -2.72 -2.26 -12.28
N ARG A 48 -2.07 -2.54 -11.14
CA ARG A 48 -2.70 -2.44 -9.81
C ARG A 48 -3.13 -1.01 -9.50
N GLY A 49 -2.32 -0.02 -9.87
CA GLY A 49 -2.66 1.40 -9.76
C GLY A 49 -3.91 1.74 -10.56
N GLU A 50 -4.05 1.24 -11.77
CA GLU A 50 -5.23 1.41 -12.62
C GLU A 50 -6.48 0.75 -12.01
N LEU A 51 -6.34 -0.48 -11.46
CA LEU A 51 -7.44 -1.17 -10.78
C LEU A 51 -7.90 -0.41 -9.52
N VAL A 52 -6.98 0.14 -8.74
CA VAL A 52 -7.31 0.97 -7.57
C VAL A 52 -7.93 2.30 -8.00
N ALA A 53 -7.42 2.93 -9.05
CA ALA A 53 -7.96 4.19 -9.55
C ALA A 53 -9.42 4.06 -10.02
N ALA A 54 -9.75 3.02 -10.81
CA ALA A 54 -11.09 2.66 -11.26
C ALA A 54 -11.96 3.89 -11.62
N ASN A 55 -11.41 4.90 -12.28
CA ASN A 55 -12.00 6.21 -12.60
C ASN A 55 -12.48 7.07 -11.40
N ARG A 56 -12.28 6.59 -10.16
CA ARG A 56 -12.76 7.26 -8.93
C ARG A 56 -11.67 8.06 -8.23
N TYR A 57 -10.42 7.63 -8.36
CA TYR A 57 -9.29 8.17 -7.60
C TYR A 57 -8.16 8.61 -8.53
N VAL A 58 -7.32 9.50 -8.03
CA VAL A 58 -5.97 9.74 -8.57
C VAL A 58 -5.01 8.90 -7.77
N VAL A 59 -4.28 7.99 -8.42
CA VAL A 59 -3.35 7.07 -7.75
C VAL A 59 -1.91 7.45 -8.04
N PHE A 60 -1.07 7.43 -7.03
CA PHE A 60 0.38 7.56 -7.19
C PHE A 60 1.06 6.26 -6.76
N VAL A 61 1.71 5.58 -7.68
CA VAL A 61 2.48 4.38 -7.39
C VAL A 61 3.86 4.78 -6.91
N ALA A 62 4.21 4.37 -5.68
CA ALA A 62 5.46 4.70 -5.02
C ALA A 62 6.63 3.85 -5.53
N ASP A 63 7.79 4.47 -5.68
CA ASP A 63 9.08 3.77 -5.82
C ASP A 63 9.78 3.75 -4.46
N MET A 64 10.06 2.56 -3.94
CA MET A 64 10.72 2.37 -2.65
C MET A 64 12.23 2.14 -2.77
N TYR A 65 12.75 1.98 -3.98
CA TYR A 65 14.14 1.57 -4.20
C TYR A 65 15.01 2.64 -4.87
N GLY A 66 14.43 3.38 -5.77
CA GLY A 66 15.12 4.40 -6.56
C GLY A 66 14.96 4.21 -8.07
N ALA A 67 15.06 5.31 -8.80
CA ALA A 67 14.89 5.34 -10.24
C ALA A 67 15.86 4.37 -10.94
N GLY A 68 15.31 3.48 -11.76
CA GLY A 68 16.08 2.46 -12.46
C GLY A 68 16.42 1.20 -11.65
N THR A 69 16.18 1.19 -10.34
CA THR A 69 16.36 -0.02 -9.52
C THR A 69 15.12 -0.90 -9.65
N ARG A 70 15.26 -2.03 -10.34
CA ARG A 70 14.20 -3.00 -10.62
C ARG A 70 14.75 -4.40 -10.42
N PRO A 71 14.37 -5.09 -9.34
CA PRO A 71 14.80 -6.46 -9.13
C PRO A 71 14.25 -7.36 -10.24
N VAL A 72 15.07 -8.28 -10.74
CA VAL A 72 14.71 -9.20 -11.81
C VAL A 72 14.27 -10.57 -11.30
N ASP A 73 14.60 -10.87 -10.02
CA ASP A 73 14.22 -12.11 -9.34
C ASP A 73 13.93 -11.88 -7.86
N PHE A 74 13.52 -12.95 -7.17
CA PHE A 74 13.18 -12.89 -5.74
C PHE A 74 14.40 -12.66 -4.83
N GLY A 75 15.60 -13.07 -5.26
CA GLY A 75 16.83 -12.82 -4.52
C GLY A 75 17.20 -11.35 -4.47
N GLU A 76 17.15 -10.68 -5.63
CA GLU A 76 17.35 -9.24 -5.73
C GLU A 76 16.26 -8.46 -5.01
N ALA A 77 14.98 -8.90 -5.14
CA ALA A 77 13.88 -8.29 -4.43
C ALA A 77 14.06 -8.39 -2.91
N ALA A 78 14.49 -9.54 -2.39
CA ALA A 78 14.79 -9.73 -0.98
C ALA A 78 15.96 -8.83 -0.52
N ALA A 79 17.03 -8.74 -1.31
CA ALA A 79 18.17 -7.89 -1.01
C ALA A 79 17.80 -6.38 -0.91
N LEU A 80 16.81 -5.94 -1.65
CA LEU A 80 16.30 -4.56 -1.61
C LEU A 80 15.28 -4.34 -0.48
N ALA A 81 14.34 -5.28 -0.28
CA ALA A 81 13.24 -5.10 0.66
C ALA A 81 13.62 -5.37 2.11
N ASN A 82 14.47 -6.40 2.39
CA ASN A 82 14.77 -6.81 3.75
C ASN A 82 15.50 -5.74 4.58
N PRO A 83 16.48 -4.96 4.06
CA PRO A 83 17.05 -3.84 4.79
C PRO A 83 16.00 -2.78 5.19
N LEU A 84 15.01 -2.52 4.32
CA LEU A 84 13.93 -1.58 4.61
C LEU A 84 12.97 -2.13 5.68
N ARG A 85 12.65 -3.43 5.64
CA ARG A 85 11.86 -4.09 6.70
C ARG A 85 12.52 -4.01 8.07
N ALA A 86 13.84 -4.06 8.09
CA ALA A 86 14.64 -3.97 9.33
C ALA A 86 14.81 -2.53 9.85
N ASP A 87 14.60 -1.51 8.99
CA ASP A 87 14.77 -0.10 9.34
C ASP A 87 13.45 0.68 9.10
N ALA A 88 12.60 0.68 10.12
CA ALA A 88 11.31 1.38 10.06
C ALA A 88 11.47 2.90 9.84
N ILE A 89 12.58 3.52 10.25
CA ILE A 89 12.83 4.95 10.06
C ILE A 89 13.04 5.23 8.56
N GLU A 90 13.91 4.46 7.93
CA GLU A 90 14.18 4.59 6.50
C GLU A 90 12.95 4.21 5.67
N GLN A 91 12.23 3.16 6.06
CA GLN A 91 10.99 2.75 5.40
C GLN A 91 9.94 3.87 5.43
N ARG A 92 9.71 4.48 6.61
CA ARG A 92 8.80 5.64 6.79
C ARG A 92 9.25 6.83 5.97
N ARG A 93 10.54 7.14 5.99
CA ARG A 93 11.10 8.25 5.22
C ARG A 93 10.82 8.10 3.72
N ARG A 94 11.02 6.90 3.17
CA ARG A 94 10.82 6.63 1.73
C ARG A 94 9.35 6.70 1.32
N ILE A 95 8.48 6.03 2.05
CA ILE A 95 7.04 6.05 1.71
C ILE A 95 6.44 7.45 1.90
N LYS A 96 6.91 8.21 2.89
CA LYS A 96 6.51 9.60 3.11
C LYS A 96 6.92 10.51 1.96
N ALA A 97 8.14 10.35 1.41
CA ALA A 97 8.57 11.11 0.23
C ALA A 97 7.66 10.88 -0.98
N ALA A 98 7.23 9.63 -1.20
CA ALA A 98 6.25 9.31 -2.24
C ALA A 98 4.88 9.94 -1.95
N PHE A 99 4.41 9.92 -0.71
CA PHE A 99 3.15 10.52 -0.28
C PHE A 99 3.13 12.04 -0.49
N GLU A 100 4.18 12.73 -0.09
CA GLU A 100 4.32 14.18 -0.27
C GLU A 100 4.40 14.55 -1.77
N THR A 101 5.10 13.73 -2.56
CA THR A 101 5.18 13.88 -4.01
C THR A 101 3.81 13.72 -4.67
N MET A 102 3.03 12.71 -4.27
CA MET A 102 1.66 12.53 -4.73
C MET A 102 0.83 13.79 -4.54
N ILE A 103 0.87 14.36 -3.34
CA ILE A 103 0.12 15.57 -2.99
C ILE A 103 0.58 16.75 -3.84
N ALA A 104 1.88 16.98 -3.94
CA ALA A 104 2.43 18.11 -4.68
C ALA A 104 2.08 18.04 -6.18
N GLN A 105 2.30 16.89 -6.81
CA GLN A 105 2.07 16.69 -8.24
C GLN A 105 0.60 16.77 -8.61
N ALA A 106 -0.25 16.15 -7.82
CA ALA A 106 -1.67 16.12 -8.09
C ALA A 106 -2.33 17.51 -7.82
N LYS A 107 -1.85 18.27 -6.83
CA LYS A 107 -2.28 19.65 -6.59
C LYS A 107 -1.87 20.58 -7.74
N THR A 108 -0.63 20.51 -8.17
CA THR A 108 -0.12 21.31 -9.29
C THR A 108 -0.95 21.11 -10.56
N ARG A 109 -1.46 19.91 -10.78
CA ARG A 109 -2.31 19.54 -11.92
C ARG A 109 -3.81 19.75 -11.67
N ASN A 110 -4.19 20.24 -10.50
CA ASN A 110 -5.58 20.45 -10.08
C ASN A 110 -6.46 19.18 -10.14
N LEU A 111 -5.86 18.00 -9.90
CA LEU A 111 -6.51 16.69 -10.01
C LEU A 111 -7.17 16.20 -8.74
N ILE A 112 -6.71 16.68 -7.56
CA ILE A 112 -7.14 16.14 -6.26
C ILE A 112 -7.82 17.18 -5.38
N ASP A 113 -8.72 16.67 -4.53
CA ASP A 113 -9.22 17.36 -3.34
C ASP A 113 -8.31 17.11 -2.11
N ASP A 114 -8.83 17.32 -0.91
CA ASP A 114 -8.05 17.14 0.34
C ASP A 114 -8.20 15.75 0.98
N ARG A 115 -8.89 14.80 0.32
CA ARG A 115 -9.06 13.43 0.82
C ARG A 115 -7.92 12.54 0.34
N ARG A 116 -7.27 11.83 1.27
CA ARG A 116 -6.08 11.01 1.00
C ARG A 116 -6.20 9.66 1.65
N ALA A 117 -5.72 8.62 0.95
CA ALA A 117 -5.61 7.26 1.47
C ALA A 117 -4.34 6.59 0.93
N ALA A 118 -4.05 5.39 1.45
CA ALA A 118 -2.96 4.57 0.96
C ALA A 118 -3.42 3.11 0.82
N VAL A 119 -2.93 2.42 -0.22
CA VAL A 119 -3.16 0.99 -0.47
C VAL A 119 -1.82 0.33 -0.76
N GLY A 120 -1.53 -0.81 -0.16
CA GLY A 120 -0.28 -1.51 -0.39
C GLY A 120 -0.45 -3.01 -0.50
N PHE A 121 0.43 -3.65 -1.28
CA PHE A 121 0.44 -5.08 -1.56
C PHE A 121 1.74 -5.72 -1.08
N CYS A 122 1.69 -6.83 -0.34
CA CYS A 122 2.87 -7.53 0.18
C CYS A 122 3.79 -6.57 0.96
N PHE A 123 5.05 -6.41 0.57
CA PHE A 123 5.98 -5.40 1.12
C PHE A 123 5.35 -4.00 1.17
N GLY A 124 4.60 -3.62 0.13
CA GLY A 124 3.88 -2.36 0.07
C GLY A 124 2.78 -2.23 1.13
N GLY A 125 2.15 -3.35 1.52
CA GLY A 125 1.19 -3.36 2.63
C GLY A 125 1.83 -2.94 3.95
N GLY A 126 3.04 -3.43 4.22
CA GLY A 126 3.85 -2.96 5.35
C GLY A 126 4.20 -1.47 5.24
N ASN A 127 4.59 -1.00 4.04
CA ASN A 127 4.95 0.40 3.83
C ASN A 127 3.80 1.37 4.13
N VAL A 128 2.57 1.06 3.72
CA VAL A 128 1.43 1.93 4.01
C VAL A 128 1.01 1.88 5.48
N LEU A 129 1.20 0.73 6.15
CA LEU A 129 1.02 0.64 7.59
C LEU A 129 2.08 1.46 8.34
N GLU A 130 3.35 1.45 7.90
CA GLU A 130 4.40 2.30 8.47
C GLU A 130 4.10 3.79 8.29
N LEU A 131 3.54 4.19 7.14
CA LEU A 131 3.09 5.56 6.90
C LEU A 131 1.95 5.95 7.87
N ALA A 132 1.00 5.04 8.11
CA ALA A 132 -0.10 5.26 9.07
C ALA A 132 0.41 5.32 10.52
N ARG A 133 1.33 4.41 10.91
CA ARG A 133 2.00 4.41 12.23
C ARG A 133 2.75 5.72 12.50
N ASP A 134 3.33 6.34 11.47
CA ASP A 134 4.00 7.65 11.58
C ASP A 134 3.02 8.83 11.70
N GLY A 135 1.72 8.57 11.62
CA GLY A 135 0.67 9.58 11.81
C GLY A 135 0.39 10.45 10.59
N ALA A 136 0.63 9.92 9.40
CA ALA A 136 0.29 10.60 8.15
C ALA A 136 -1.20 10.97 8.11
N ASP A 137 -1.51 12.08 7.47
CA ASP A 137 -2.88 12.59 7.30
C ASP A 137 -3.59 11.80 6.19
N LEU A 138 -4.08 10.62 6.58
CA LEU A 138 -4.81 9.68 5.74
C LEU A 138 -6.19 9.41 6.32
N ALA A 139 -7.22 9.38 5.47
CA ALA A 139 -8.54 8.87 5.84
C ALA A 139 -8.51 7.34 6.02
N ALA A 140 -7.76 6.64 5.19
CA ALA A 140 -7.64 5.18 5.24
C ALA A 140 -6.23 4.69 4.83
N ALA A 141 -5.82 3.53 5.38
CA ALA A 141 -4.71 2.74 4.89
C ALA A 141 -5.15 1.28 4.75
N VAL A 142 -4.92 0.68 3.57
CA VAL A 142 -5.31 -0.69 3.24
C VAL A 142 -4.07 -1.53 2.98
N SER A 143 -3.87 -2.58 3.77
CA SER A 143 -2.79 -3.57 3.60
C SER A 143 -3.34 -4.87 3.06
N ILE A 144 -2.89 -5.28 1.88
CA ILE A 144 -3.33 -6.48 1.18
C ILE A 144 -2.20 -7.51 1.21
N HIS A 145 -2.41 -8.65 1.91
CA HIS A 145 -1.40 -9.67 2.21
C HIS A 145 -0.03 -9.05 2.56
N GLY A 146 -0.06 -7.98 3.36
CA GLY A 146 1.11 -7.17 3.65
C GLY A 146 1.88 -7.62 4.89
N ASP A 147 3.13 -7.15 5.00
CA ASP A 147 3.92 -7.28 6.22
C ASP A 147 3.18 -6.54 7.37
N LEU A 148 2.95 -7.22 8.49
CA LEU A 148 2.29 -6.63 9.66
C LEU A 148 3.28 -6.26 10.77
N LYS A 149 4.44 -6.89 10.80
CA LYS A 149 5.53 -6.59 11.75
C LYS A 149 6.06 -5.18 11.55
N THR A 150 6.53 -4.62 12.65
CA THR A 150 7.27 -3.36 12.65
C THR A 150 8.38 -3.42 13.70
N ALA A 151 9.51 -2.79 13.42
CA ALA A 151 10.54 -2.51 14.42
C ALA A 151 10.18 -1.30 15.31
N ARG A 152 9.08 -0.57 14.99
CA ARG A 152 8.70 0.65 15.67
C ARG A 152 7.18 0.75 15.79
N PRO A 153 6.58 0.15 16.82
CA PRO A 153 5.14 0.15 17.03
C PRO A 153 4.52 1.56 17.06
N ALA A 154 3.24 1.62 16.76
CA ALA A 154 2.48 2.87 16.80
C ALA A 154 2.37 3.39 18.24
N GLU A 155 2.56 4.69 18.40
CA GLU A 155 2.28 5.39 19.65
C GLU A 155 0.77 5.61 19.80
N GLN A 156 0.28 5.65 21.06
CA GLN A 156 -1.13 5.89 21.36
C GLN A 156 -1.62 7.19 20.72
N GLY A 157 -2.74 7.13 20.01
CA GLY A 157 -3.36 8.26 19.32
C GLY A 157 -2.61 8.76 18.09
N ARG A 158 -1.52 8.11 17.69
CA ARG A 158 -0.72 8.53 16.53
C ARG A 158 -1.34 8.15 15.20
N VAL A 159 -1.97 6.97 15.11
CA VAL A 159 -2.62 6.48 13.91
C VAL A 159 -3.94 7.22 13.69
N LYS A 160 -4.00 8.02 12.64
CA LYS A 160 -5.19 8.81 12.28
C LYS A 160 -6.10 8.09 11.30
N ALA A 161 -5.50 7.28 10.43
CA ALA A 161 -6.20 6.53 9.40
C ALA A 161 -7.08 5.43 9.98
N ALA A 162 -8.24 5.18 9.38
CA ALA A 162 -8.88 3.88 9.51
C ALA A 162 -8.06 2.83 8.74
N LEU A 163 -7.87 1.64 9.32
CA LEU A 163 -7.03 0.59 8.75
C LEU A 163 -7.88 -0.59 8.27
N LEU A 164 -7.60 -1.09 7.07
CA LEU A 164 -8.11 -2.37 6.57
C LEU A 164 -6.94 -3.30 6.27
N VAL A 165 -6.97 -4.51 6.84
CA VAL A 165 -6.04 -5.59 6.52
C VAL A 165 -6.81 -6.72 5.85
N ALA A 166 -6.41 -7.13 4.65
CA ALA A 166 -6.94 -8.30 3.96
C ALA A 166 -5.84 -9.36 3.84
N HIS A 167 -6.08 -10.56 4.42
CA HIS A 167 -5.01 -11.54 4.62
C HIS A 167 -5.45 -12.97 4.37
N GLY A 168 -4.52 -13.85 3.99
CA GLY A 168 -4.75 -15.29 3.91
C GLY A 168 -4.52 -15.99 5.26
N ALA A 169 -5.38 -16.94 5.63
CA ALA A 169 -5.26 -17.63 6.93
C ALA A 169 -3.96 -18.45 7.05
N PRO A 170 -3.58 -19.30 6.07
CA PRO A 170 -2.37 -20.10 6.09
C PRO A 170 -1.14 -19.38 5.51
N ASP A 171 -1.15 -18.05 5.35
CA ASP A 171 -0.02 -17.28 4.82
C ASP A 171 1.21 -17.47 5.70
N PRO A 172 2.30 -18.13 5.22
CA PRO A 172 3.49 -18.36 6.03
C PRO A 172 4.43 -17.15 6.08
N VAL A 173 4.27 -16.18 5.18
CA VAL A 173 5.08 -14.95 5.14
C VAL A 173 4.65 -14.01 6.27
N THR A 174 3.34 -13.96 6.55
CA THR A 174 2.77 -13.22 7.69
C THR A 174 1.86 -14.14 8.48
N PRO A 175 2.43 -14.98 9.37
CA PRO A 175 1.70 -16.00 10.10
C PRO A 175 0.71 -15.41 11.12
N LYS A 176 -0.13 -16.26 11.70
CA LYS A 176 -1.15 -15.85 12.69
C LYS A 176 -0.57 -15.02 13.84
N ALA A 177 0.64 -15.36 14.32
CA ALA A 177 1.28 -14.60 15.40
C ALA A 177 1.53 -13.12 15.04
N ASP A 178 1.79 -12.82 13.77
CA ASP A 178 2.00 -11.44 13.32
C ASP A 178 0.68 -10.68 13.25
N ARG A 179 -0.42 -11.37 12.89
CA ARG A 179 -1.77 -10.79 12.92
C ARG A 179 -2.22 -10.50 14.35
N ASP A 180 -1.99 -11.45 15.27
CA ASP A 180 -2.31 -11.26 16.70
C ASP A 180 -1.50 -10.10 17.31
N ALA A 181 -0.23 -9.96 16.94
CA ALA A 181 0.61 -8.86 17.38
C ALA A 181 0.16 -7.49 16.81
N PHE A 182 -0.25 -7.47 15.54
CA PHE A 182 -0.81 -6.27 14.91
C PHE A 182 -2.12 -5.85 15.59
N GLU A 183 -3.02 -6.79 15.89
CA GLU A 183 -4.25 -6.52 16.62
C GLU A 183 -3.95 -5.90 18.00
N ALA A 184 -3.04 -6.51 18.76
CA ALA A 184 -2.64 -6.01 20.06
C ALA A 184 -2.05 -4.60 19.98
N GLU A 185 -1.18 -4.35 18.99
CA GLU A 185 -0.58 -3.04 18.73
C GLU A 185 -1.64 -1.98 18.41
N MET A 186 -2.55 -2.26 17.47
CA MET A 186 -3.56 -1.29 17.04
C MET A 186 -4.58 -0.98 18.14
N ASN A 187 -4.93 -1.98 18.95
CA ASN A 187 -5.77 -1.77 20.14
C ASN A 187 -5.07 -0.87 21.17
N ALA A 188 -3.80 -1.11 21.45
CA ALA A 188 -3.01 -0.28 22.36
C ALA A 188 -2.83 1.16 21.83
N ALA A 189 -2.68 1.32 20.51
CA ALA A 189 -2.59 2.61 19.86
C ALA A 189 -3.93 3.37 19.81
N GLY A 190 -5.06 2.71 20.08
CA GLY A 190 -6.40 3.28 19.95
C GLY A 190 -6.80 3.52 18.49
N ALA A 191 -6.21 2.78 17.55
CA ALA A 191 -6.49 2.91 16.13
C ALA A 191 -7.82 2.25 15.75
N LYS A 192 -8.49 2.80 14.73
CA LYS A 192 -9.64 2.15 14.10
C LYS A 192 -9.12 1.15 13.07
N TRP A 193 -9.45 -0.13 13.21
CA TRP A 193 -8.98 -1.15 12.28
C TRP A 193 -10.01 -2.23 12.01
N GLN A 194 -9.90 -2.87 10.84
CA GLN A 194 -10.64 -4.04 10.43
C GLN A 194 -9.68 -5.04 9.79
N MET A 195 -9.89 -6.33 10.01
CA MET A 195 -9.12 -7.39 9.38
C MET A 195 -10.05 -8.45 8.79
N VAL A 196 -9.82 -8.79 7.51
CA VAL A 196 -10.50 -9.88 6.81
C VAL A 196 -9.48 -10.96 6.53
N VAL A 197 -9.78 -12.19 6.97
CA VAL A 197 -8.88 -13.33 6.83
C VAL A 197 -9.57 -14.42 6.00
N PHE A 198 -8.99 -14.77 4.87
CA PHE A 198 -9.51 -15.76 3.93
C PHE A 198 -8.98 -17.16 4.26
N SER A 199 -9.90 -18.12 4.53
CA SER A 199 -9.55 -19.52 4.78
C SER A 199 -8.93 -20.16 3.54
N GLY A 200 -7.83 -20.90 3.70
CA GLY A 200 -7.17 -21.64 2.62
C GLY A 200 -6.37 -20.78 1.62
N VAL A 201 -6.39 -19.47 1.75
CA VAL A 201 -5.71 -18.55 0.83
C VAL A 201 -4.28 -18.27 1.29
N LEU A 202 -3.30 -18.42 0.39
CA LEU A 202 -1.87 -18.20 0.65
C LEU A 202 -1.45 -16.74 0.46
N HIS A 203 -0.12 -16.46 0.60
CA HIS A 203 0.45 -15.15 0.31
C HIS A 203 0.26 -14.74 -1.16
N ALA A 204 0.34 -13.45 -1.44
CA ALA A 204 0.28 -12.87 -2.81
C ALA A 204 -0.96 -13.29 -3.63
N TYR A 205 -2.05 -13.64 -2.99
CA TYR A 205 -3.26 -14.16 -3.64
C TYR A 205 -3.91 -13.21 -4.65
N THR A 206 -3.54 -11.93 -4.64
CA THR A 206 -3.99 -10.96 -5.65
C THR A 206 -3.08 -10.89 -6.87
N ASP A 207 -2.00 -11.67 -6.92
CA ASP A 207 -1.06 -11.70 -8.03
C ASP A 207 -1.30 -12.93 -8.91
N ARG A 208 -1.76 -12.72 -10.14
CA ARG A 208 -2.06 -13.82 -11.07
C ARG A 208 -0.85 -14.69 -11.42
N GLY A 209 0.35 -14.16 -11.26
CA GLY A 209 1.59 -14.89 -11.46
C GLY A 209 2.12 -15.61 -10.21
N ALA A 210 1.42 -15.50 -9.06
CA ALA A 210 1.85 -16.16 -7.85
C ALA A 210 1.57 -17.67 -7.94
N ASP A 211 2.66 -18.47 -7.94
CA ASP A 211 2.61 -19.93 -7.90
C ASP A 211 3.89 -20.44 -7.21
N VAL A 212 3.89 -20.38 -5.88
CA VAL A 212 4.97 -20.93 -5.04
C VAL A 212 4.34 -21.90 -4.05
N PRO A 213 4.48 -23.22 -4.25
CA PRO A 213 3.77 -24.23 -3.45
C PRO A 213 3.93 -24.03 -1.94
N GLY A 214 2.80 -23.96 -1.24
CA GLY A 214 2.74 -23.78 0.23
C GLY A 214 3.11 -22.37 0.73
N ILE A 215 3.47 -21.43 -0.15
CA ILE A 215 3.88 -20.07 0.24
C ILE A 215 2.96 -19.03 -0.38
N ALA A 216 2.85 -19.00 -1.70
CA ALA A 216 2.09 -17.99 -2.42
C ALA A 216 1.29 -18.62 -3.56
N GLY A 217 0.09 -18.10 -3.81
CA GLY A 217 -0.75 -18.60 -4.88
C GLY A 217 -1.92 -17.66 -5.14
N TRP A 218 -2.21 -17.44 -6.43
CA TRP A 218 -3.35 -16.62 -6.83
C TRP A 218 -4.68 -17.28 -6.47
N ASP A 219 -5.59 -16.50 -5.93
CA ASP A 219 -6.98 -16.89 -5.68
C ASP A 219 -7.93 -15.84 -6.25
N GLU A 220 -8.72 -16.24 -7.24
CA GLU A 220 -9.62 -15.32 -7.95
C GLU A 220 -10.73 -14.78 -7.04
N ALA A 221 -11.31 -15.62 -6.21
CA ALA A 221 -12.43 -15.23 -5.35
C ALA A 221 -11.99 -14.26 -4.27
N ALA A 222 -10.87 -14.56 -3.58
CA ALA A 222 -10.29 -13.67 -2.59
C ALA A 222 -9.80 -12.36 -3.23
N THR A 223 -9.21 -12.41 -4.42
CA THR A 223 -8.81 -11.22 -5.18
C THR A 223 -9.98 -10.29 -5.43
N ARG A 224 -11.06 -10.81 -6.03
CA ARG A 224 -12.27 -10.04 -6.34
C ARG A 224 -12.88 -9.44 -5.07
N GLN A 225 -13.00 -10.22 -4.00
CA GLN A 225 -13.53 -9.75 -2.73
C GLN A 225 -12.66 -8.66 -2.11
N THR A 226 -11.33 -8.83 -2.16
CA THR A 226 -10.37 -7.84 -1.62
C THR A 226 -10.48 -6.50 -2.34
N TYR A 227 -10.57 -6.48 -3.67
CA TYR A 227 -10.74 -5.22 -4.40
C TYR A 227 -12.11 -4.58 -4.10
N ALA A 228 -13.19 -5.35 -4.02
CA ALA A 228 -14.51 -4.84 -3.66
C ALA A 228 -14.50 -4.21 -2.26
N LEU A 229 -13.93 -4.90 -1.27
CA LEU A 229 -13.76 -4.41 0.10
C LEU A 229 -12.89 -3.15 0.14
N THR A 230 -11.78 -3.13 -0.61
CA THR A 230 -10.89 -1.96 -0.69
C THR A 230 -11.65 -0.74 -1.20
N HIS A 231 -12.38 -0.86 -2.31
CA HIS A 231 -13.15 0.25 -2.87
C HIS A 231 -14.27 0.72 -1.94
N GLN A 232 -14.97 -0.20 -1.28
CA GLN A 232 -16.01 0.15 -0.31
C GLN A 232 -15.41 0.88 0.89
N PHE A 233 -14.32 0.34 1.46
CA PHE A 233 -13.64 0.93 2.61
C PHE A 233 -13.10 2.34 2.31
N LEU A 234 -12.47 2.53 1.16
CA LEU A 234 -12.01 3.85 0.72
C LEU A 234 -13.18 4.83 0.56
N ALA A 235 -14.29 4.39 -0.04
CA ALA A 235 -15.46 5.24 -0.22
C ALA A 235 -16.07 5.66 1.14
N ASP A 236 -16.16 4.75 2.10
CA ASP A 236 -16.68 5.04 3.44
C ASP A 236 -15.74 5.95 4.24
N ALA A 237 -14.42 5.72 4.16
CA ALA A 237 -13.42 6.59 4.78
C ALA A 237 -13.48 8.01 4.21
N PHE A 238 -13.58 8.15 2.90
CA PHE A 238 -13.68 9.46 2.24
C PHE A 238 -15.01 10.17 2.51
N ALA A 239 -16.05 9.44 2.88
CA ALA A 239 -17.32 9.99 3.32
C ALA A 239 -17.40 10.22 4.85
N ALA A 240 -16.28 10.01 5.59
CA ALA A 240 -16.20 10.09 7.06
C ALA A 240 -17.24 9.20 7.77
N ARG A 241 -17.44 7.97 7.27
CA ARG A 241 -18.37 6.98 7.83
C ARG A 241 -17.68 5.88 8.68
N LEU A 242 -16.36 5.93 8.83
CA LEU A 242 -15.55 4.99 9.62
C LEU A 242 -15.12 5.54 10.97
#